data_fb0012d96a550f742dcce1f893771910
#
_entry.id   fb0012d96a550f742dcce1f893771910
#
_cell.length_a   1.000
_cell.length_b   1.000
_cell.length_c   1.000
_cell.angle_alpha   90.00
_cell.angle_beta   90.00
_cell.angle_gamma   90.00
#
_symmetry.space_group_name_H-M   'P 1'
#
loop_
_entity.id
_entity.type
_entity.pdbx_description
1 polymer ?
#
loop_
_entity_poly.entity_id
_entity_poly.type
_entity_poly.pdbx_seq_one_letter_code
_entity_poly.pdbx_strand_id
1 'polypeptide(L)'
;MIKRIVTLLIVAALCVAAPGPMDAAKKQKAKAKVALTKQNSQKAKSKSKSVAAESKKKDFIVISKKDLNLRVYSPQGGDTVLLAQFPVCLSKNKGNKQRVGDMKTPESPAGKPFKITNIQDASTWKHDFKDGRGNILAYGHWFLRLLTPGHSGIGIHGSTNNENSVPGRASEGCIRLLDKDIITLKEKYAYVGMPVIIKGENDGLLGWETRAVTAKK
;
A
#
# COMPACT_ATOMS: atom_id res chain seq x y z
N MET A 1 43.74 35.78 -67.56
CA MET A 1 43.27 34.66 -68.42
C MET A 1 42.26 33.88 -67.61
N ILE A 2 40.99 34.10 -67.93
CA ILE A 2 39.85 33.55 -67.15
C ILE A 2 39.26 32.32 -67.91
N LYS A 3 39.38 31.14 -67.39
CA LYS A 3 38.72 29.93 -67.93
C LYS A 3 37.32 29.77 -67.33
N ARG A 4 36.30 29.94 -68.18
CA ARG A 4 34.91 29.69 -67.86
C ARG A 4 34.66 28.15 -67.93
N ILE A 5 34.18 27.54 -66.82
CA ILE A 5 33.68 26.20 -66.82
C ILE A 5 32.15 26.28 -66.89
N VAL A 6 31.58 25.68 -67.92
CA VAL A 6 30.13 25.57 -68.13
C VAL A 6 29.69 24.28 -67.43
N THR A 7 28.87 24.36 -66.41
CA THR A 7 28.27 23.20 -65.73
C THR A 7 26.91 22.92 -66.34
N LEU A 8 26.79 21.75 -66.95
CA LEU A 8 25.55 21.23 -67.55
C LEU A 8 24.65 20.64 -66.43
N LEU A 9 23.49 21.27 -66.23
CA LEU A 9 22.46 20.77 -65.29
C LEU A 9 21.55 19.77 -66.04
N ILE A 10 21.65 18.51 -65.68
CA ILE A 10 20.70 17.46 -66.09
C ILE A 10 19.53 17.47 -65.09
N VAL A 11 18.35 17.89 -65.52
CA VAL A 11 17.11 17.82 -64.76
C VAL A 11 16.50 16.42 -64.98
N ALA A 12 16.63 15.55 -64.00
CA ALA A 12 15.92 14.26 -64.02
C ALA A 12 14.48 14.47 -63.47
N ALA A 13 13.49 14.38 -64.35
CA ALA A 13 12.08 14.40 -63.96
C ALA A 13 11.72 13.09 -63.27
N LEU A 14 11.57 13.10 -61.91
CA LEU A 14 10.95 11.98 -61.18
C LEU A 14 9.42 12.05 -61.35
N CYS A 15 8.84 11.16 -62.15
CA CYS A 15 7.39 10.91 -62.13
C CYS A 15 7.02 10.24 -60.84
N VAL A 16 6.47 10.96 -59.85
CA VAL A 16 5.83 10.41 -58.66
C VAL A 16 4.41 10.03 -59.04
N ALA A 17 4.16 8.74 -59.19
CA ALA A 17 2.82 8.21 -59.37
C ALA A 17 1.99 8.45 -58.11
N ALA A 18 0.90 9.22 -58.19
CA ALA A 18 -0.04 9.42 -57.12
C ALA A 18 -0.77 8.11 -56.80
N PRO A 19 -0.90 7.72 -55.52
CA PRO A 19 -1.63 6.51 -55.14
C PRO A 19 -3.12 6.66 -55.46
N GLY A 20 -3.70 5.65 -56.14
CA GLY A 20 -5.11 5.65 -56.55
C GLY A 20 -6.07 5.58 -55.35
N PRO A 21 -7.36 5.88 -55.53
CA PRO A 21 -8.36 6.03 -54.46
C PRO A 21 -8.58 4.77 -53.61
N MET A 22 -8.20 3.59 -54.07
CA MET A 22 -8.30 2.34 -53.32
C MET A 22 -7.27 2.22 -52.18
N ASP A 23 -6.09 2.83 -52.26
CA ASP A 23 -5.06 2.80 -51.23
C ASP A 23 -5.37 3.74 -50.08
N ALA A 24 -6.07 4.84 -50.32
CA ALA A 24 -6.52 5.76 -49.27
C ALA A 24 -7.58 5.11 -48.35
N ALA A 25 -8.51 4.35 -48.92
CA ALA A 25 -9.54 3.67 -48.14
C ALA A 25 -8.99 2.55 -47.22
N LYS A 26 -7.96 1.80 -47.69
CA LYS A 26 -7.29 0.77 -46.87
C LYS A 26 -6.50 1.38 -45.72
N LYS A 27 -5.80 2.50 -45.92
CA LYS A 27 -5.08 3.22 -44.86
C LYS A 27 -6.03 3.83 -43.79
N GLN A 28 -7.20 4.32 -44.19
CA GLN A 28 -8.19 4.86 -43.23
C GLN A 28 -8.82 3.73 -42.38
N LYS A 29 -9.19 2.57 -42.98
CA LYS A 29 -9.71 1.42 -42.22
C LYS A 29 -8.67 0.84 -41.26
N ALA A 30 -7.38 0.79 -41.60
CA ALA A 30 -6.33 0.33 -40.74
C ALA A 30 -6.10 1.30 -39.54
N LYS A 31 -6.11 2.63 -39.77
CA LYS A 31 -6.00 3.64 -38.70
C LYS A 31 -7.20 3.59 -37.78
N ALA A 32 -8.43 3.42 -38.26
CA ALA A 32 -9.64 3.29 -37.45
C ALA A 32 -9.60 2.04 -36.55
N LYS A 33 -9.16 0.89 -37.10
CA LYS A 33 -9.05 -0.36 -36.33
C LYS A 33 -8.00 -0.28 -35.21
N VAL A 34 -6.86 0.37 -35.45
CA VAL A 34 -5.81 0.59 -34.44
C VAL A 34 -6.29 1.57 -33.36
N ALA A 35 -7.03 2.63 -33.71
CA ALA A 35 -7.59 3.57 -32.75
C ALA A 35 -8.63 2.90 -31.84
N LEU A 36 -9.53 2.08 -32.39
CA LEU A 36 -10.54 1.35 -31.63
C LEU A 36 -9.91 0.32 -30.68
N THR A 37 -8.83 -0.36 -31.10
CA THR A 37 -8.11 -1.31 -30.25
C THR A 37 -7.39 -0.60 -29.08
N LYS A 38 -6.82 0.59 -29.31
CA LYS A 38 -6.20 1.40 -28.26
C LYS A 38 -7.23 1.95 -27.26
N GLN A 39 -8.39 2.40 -27.72
CA GLN A 39 -9.47 2.85 -26.83
C GLN A 39 -10.03 1.72 -25.97
N ASN A 40 -10.24 0.54 -26.52
CA ASN A 40 -10.72 -0.62 -25.77
C ASN A 40 -9.69 -1.12 -24.74
N SER A 41 -8.40 -1.09 -25.05
CA SER A 41 -7.34 -1.45 -24.09
C SER A 41 -7.18 -0.42 -22.96
N GLN A 42 -7.38 0.86 -23.24
CA GLN A 42 -7.37 1.91 -22.20
C GLN A 42 -8.62 1.83 -21.31
N LYS A 43 -9.81 1.57 -21.87
CA LYS A 43 -11.05 1.39 -21.12
C LYS A 43 -11.02 0.14 -20.22
N ALA A 44 -10.42 -0.96 -20.68
CA ALA A 44 -10.22 -2.16 -19.89
C ALA A 44 -9.22 -1.93 -18.74
N LYS A 45 -8.09 -1.23 -18.99
CA LYS A 45 -7.12 -0.86 -17.97
C LYS A 45 -7.68 0.12 -16.92
N SER A 46 -8.50 1.10 -17.34
CA SER A 46 -9.14 2.03 -16.40
C SER A 46 -10.20 1.33 -15.54
N LYS A 47 -10.99 0.41 -16.12
CA LYS A 47 -12.00 -0.36 -15.38
C LYS A 47 -11.36 -1.33 -14.40
N SER A 48 -10.26 -2.01 -14.76
CA SER A 48 -9.54 -2.89 -13.84
C SER A 48 -8.88 -2.12 -12.70
N LYS A 49 -8.35 -0.91 -12.97
CA LYS A 49 -7.74 -0.06 -11.94
C LYS A 49 -8.79 0.53 -10.98
N SER A 50 -9.99 0.89 -11.47
CA SER A 50 -11.09 1.38 -10.63
C SER A 50 -11.68 0.27 -9.75
N VAL A 51 -11.88 -0.95 -10.27
CA VAL A 51 -12.37 -2.10 -9.49
C VAL A 51 -11.37 -2.51 -8.43
N ALA A 52 -10.06 -2.53 -8.74
CA ALA A 52 -9.01 -2.81 -7.76
C ALA A 52 -8.90 -1.71 -6.68
N ALA A 53 -9.13 -0.45 -7.02
CA ALA A 53 -9.15 0.67 -6.06
C ALA A 53 -10.39 0.64 -5.16
N GLU A 54 -11.53 0.19 -5.67
CA GLU A 54 -12.78 0.08 -4.91
C GLU A 54 -12.78 -1.14 -3.99
N SER A 55 -12.15 -2.26 -4.38
CA SER A 55 -11.96 -3.42 -3.51
C SER A 55 -11.06 -3.08 -2.31
N LYS A 56 -9.99 -2.33 -2.49
CA LYS A 56 -9.10 -1.86 -1.41
C LYS A 56 -9.82 -1.05 -0.33
N LYS A 57 -10.86 -0.30 -0.67
CA LYS A 57 -11.62 0.52 0.30
C LYS A 57 -12.47 -0.28 1.29
N LYS A 58 -12.58 -1.58 1.13
CA LYS A 58 -13.30 -2.47 2.05
C LYS A 58 -12.38 -3.27 2.97
N ASP A 59 -11.09 -3.34 2.65
CA ASP A 59 -10.10 -4.08 3.43
C ASP A 59 -9.90 -3.44 4.80
N PHE A 60 -9.56 -4.24 5.80
CA PHE A 60 -9.31 -3.79 7.15
C PHE A 60 -8.18 -4.57 7.82
N ILE A 61 -7.62 -3.99 8.87
CA ILE A 61 -6.52 -4.56 9.64
C ILE A 61 -7.05 -5.07 10.98
N VAL A 62 -6.57 -6.24 11.40
CA VAL A 62 -6.72 -6.75 12.77
C VAL A 62 -5.33 -7.00 13.35
N ILE A 63 -5.06 -6.40 14.51
CA ILE A 63 -3.82 -6.60 15.26
C ILE A 63 -4.17 -7.38 16.52
N SER A 64 -3.55 -8.55 16.70
CA SER A 64 -3.70 -9.38 17.88
C SER A 64 -2.55 -9.13 18.85
N LYS A 65 -2.85 -8.58 20.03
CA LYS A 65 -1.84 -8.39 21.08
C LYS A 65 -1.42 -9.72 21.72
N LYS A 66 -2.29 -10.73 21.65
CA LYS A 66 -2.01 -12.09 22.10
C LYS A 66 -1.01 -12.79 21.18
N ASP A 67 -1.28 -12.76 19.87
CA ASP A 67 -0.53 -13.53 18.88
C ASP A 67 0.66 -12.76 18.28
N LEU A 68 0.84 -11.49 18.64
CA LEU A 68 1.88 -10.59 18.12
C LEU A 68 1.91 -10.56 16.58
N ASN A 69 0.74 -10.40 15.97
CA ASN A 69 0.60 -10.31 14.53
C ASN A 69 -0.40 -9.23 14.09
N LEU A 70 -0.21 -8.78 12.86
CA LEU A 70 -1.10 -7.93 12.10
C LEU A 70 -1.61 -8.73 10.91
N ARG A 71 -2.92 -8.78 10.74
CA ARG A 71 -3.60 -9.46 9.63
C ARG A 71 -4.39 -8.45 8.82
N VAL A 72 -4.33 -8.57 7.50
CA VAL A 72 -5.15 -7.81 6.56
C VAL A 72 -6.25 -8.69 6.04
N TYR A 73 -7.47 -8.22 6.11
CA TYR A 73 -8.67 -8.95 5.68
C TYR A 73 -9.46 -8.16 4.65
N SER A 74 -10.17 -8.90 3.79
CA SER A 74 -11.13 -8.35 2.81
C SER A 74 -12.49 -9.02 2.96
N PRO A 75 -13.58 -8.26 3.08
CA PRO A 75 -14.94 -8.82 2.95
C PRO A 75 -15.20 -9.24 1.50
N GLN A 76 -15.59 -10.49 1.28
CA GLN A 76 -15.89 -11.05 -0.04
C GLN A 76 -17.11 -11.96 0.02
N GLY A 77 -18.20 -11.60 -0.69
CA GLY A 77 -19.36 -12.48 -0.86
C GLY A 77 -20.06 -12.95 0.44
N GLY A 78 -19.99 -12.15 1.51
CA GLY A 78 -20.52 -12.51 2.84
C GLY A 78 -19.49 -13.15 3.77
N ASP A 79 -18.32 -13.53 3.27
CA ASP A 79 -17.19 -14.04 4.02
C ASP A 79 -16.10 -12.99 4.23
N THR A 80 -15.12 -13.33 5.08
CA THR A 80 -13.94 -12.52 5.33
C THR A 80 -12.68 -13.31 4.99
N VAL A 81 -11.93 -12.85 4.00
CA VAL A 81 -10.74 -13.53 3.47
C VAL A 81 -9.48 -12.90 4.03
N LEU A 82 -8.55 -13.70 4.53
CA LEU A 82 -7.20 -13.27 4.93
C LEU A 82 -6.36 -12.99 3.68
N LEU A 83 -5.89 -11.76 3.51
CA LEU A 83 -5.04 -11.34 2.41
C LEU A 83 -3.53 -11.40 2.75
N ALA A 84 -3.17 -11.03 3.98
CA ALA A 84 -1.79 -11.02 4.45
C ALA A 84 -1.70 -11.10 5.97
N GLN A 85 -0.55 -11.58 6.45
CA GLN A 85 -0.21 -11.61 7.87
C GLN A 85 1.26 -11.22 8.05
N PHE A 86 1.52 -10.40 9.07
CA PHE A 86 2.85 -9.91 9.42
C PHE A 86 3.11 -10.06 10.92
N PRO A 87 4.31 -10.47 11.35
CA PRO A 87 4.71 -10.40 12.76
C PRO A 87 4.82 -8.94 13.21
N VAL A 88 4.51 -8.66 14.47
CA VAL A 88 4.61 -7.30 15.02
C VAL A 88 5.33 -7.26 16.36
N CYS A 89 5.99 -6.12 16.61
CA CYS A 89 6.38 -5.75 17.95
C CYS A 89 5.37 -4.73 18.51
N LEU A 90 4.87 -5.03 19.69
CA LEU A 90 3.93 -4.19 20.44
C LEU A 90 4.58 -3.57 21.67
N SER A 91 3.78 -2.87 22.45
CA SER A 91 4.23 -2.18 23.67
C SER A 91 4.88 -3.10 24.70
N LYS A 92 5.85 -2.55 25.44
CA LYS A 92 6.53 -3.21 26.57
C LYS A 92 5.54 -3.78 27.58
N ASN A 93 4.54 -2.98 27.95
CA ASN A 93 3.52 -3.36 28.93
C ASN A 93 2.26 -3.91 28.23
N LYS A 94 1.69 -4.97 28.79
CA LYS A 94 0.40 -5.54 28.40
C LYS A 94 -0.77 -4.66 28.88
N GLY A 95 -1.96 -4.92 28.32
CA GLY A 95 -3.20 -4.23 28.66
C GLY A 95 -3.45 -2.98 27.80
N ASN A 96 -4.63 -2.40 27.95
CA ASN A 96 -5.06 -1.24 27.20
C ASN A 96 -4.36 0.04 27.66
N LYS A 97 -4.02 0.91 26.73
CA LYS A 97 -3.40 2.22 26.98
C LYS A 97 -4.37 3.12 27.77
N GLN A 98 -3.87 3.75 28.83
CA GLN A 98 -4.65 4.64 29.71
C GLN A 98 -4.11 6.07 29.72
N ARG A 99 -2.79 6.24 29.58
CA ARG A 99 -2.12 7.55 29.68
C ARG A 99 -0.83 7.58 28.86
N VAL A 100 -0.31 8.78 28.65
CA VAL A 100 1.03 8.97 28.07
C VAL A 100 2.09 8.33 28.97
N GLY A 101 3.09 7.69 28.39
CA GLY A 101 4.20 7.07 29.12
C GLY A 101 3.89 5.73 29.79
N ASP A 102 2.68 5.16 29.67
CA ASP A 102 2.34 3.85 30.25
C ASP A 102 2.92 2.65 29.49
N MET A 103 3.58 2.90 28.37
CA MET A 103 4.20 1.88 27.51
C MET A 103 3.21 0.80 27.08
N LYS A 104 1.96 1.18 26.78
CA LYS A 104 0.89 0.30 26.33
C LYS A 104 0.39 0.68 24.93
N THR A 105 0.01 -0.30 24.13
CA THR A 105 -0.71 -0.11 22.87
C THR A 105 -2.21 -0.01 23.16
N PRO A 106 -2.93 0.99 22.61
CA PRO A 106 -4.36 1.11 22.82
C PRO A 106 -5.12 -0.06 22.15
N GLU A 107 -6.27 -0.40 22.72
CA GLU A 107 -7.21 -1.39 22.21
C GLU A 107 -8.42 -0.70 21.59
N SER A 108 -8.92 -1.24 20.50
CA SER A 108 -10.13 -0.70 19.88
C SER A 108 -11.36 -1.05 20.71
N PRO A 109 -12.23 -0.07 21.03
CA PRO A 109 -13.52 -0.39 21.65
C PRO A 109 -14.34 -1.34 20.76
N ALA A 110 -15.13 -2.19 21.36
CA ALA A 110 -15.98 -3.13 20.65
C ALA A 110 -16.85 -2.43 19.59
N GLY A 111 -16.80 -2.92 18.34
CA GLY A 111 -17.53 -2.35 17.20
C GLY A 111 -17.06 -0.97 16.72
N LYS A 112 -15.97 -0.42 17.30
CA LYS A 112 -15.43 0.91 16.93
C LYS A 112 -13.97 0.80 16.53
N PRO A 113 -13.65 0.38 15.29
CA PRO A 113 -12.28 0.29 14.84
C PRO A 113 -11.61 1.67 14.81
N PHE A 114 -10.33 1.71 15.06
CA PHE A 114 -9.49 2.87 14.75
C PHE A 114 -9.42 3.05 13.22
N LYS A 115 -8.81 4.14 12.77
CA LYS A 115 -8.63 4.41 11.32
C LYS A 115 -7.24 4.94 11.05
N ILE A 116 -6.70 4.58 9.90
CA ILE A 116 -5.50 5.23 9.37
C ILE A 116 -5.89 6.64 8.92
N THR A 117 -5.30 7.69 9.51
CA THR A 117 -5.58 9.09 9.15
C THR A 117 -4.57 9.68 8.19
N ASN A 118 -3.34 9.19 8.22
CA ASN A 118 -2.27 9.66 7.36
C ASN A 118 -1.23 8.55 7.12
N ILE A 119 -0.57 8.60 5.97
CA ILE A 119 0.54 7.73 5.60
C ILE A 119 1.71 8.64 5.24
N GLN A 120 2.77 8.62 6.03
CA GLN A 120 3.90 9.54 5.97
C GLN A 120 5.19 8.79 5.68
N ASP A 121 6.08 9.40 4.90
CA ASP A 121 7.46 8.97 4.83
C ASP A 121 8.13 9.23 6.18
N ALA A 122 8.68 8.19 6.78
CA ALA A 122 9.34 8.22 8.09
C ALA A 122 10.81 7.78 7.99
N SER A 123 11.36 7.68 6.79
CA SER A 123 12.72 7.18 6.54
C SER A 123 13.83 7.97 7.25
N THR A 124 13.56 9.22 7.56
CA THR A 124 14.50 10.12 8.27
C THR A 124 14.14 10.32 9.74
N TRP A 125 13.05 9.71 10.23
CA TRP A 125 12.59 9.94 11.60
C TRP A 125 13.45 9.19 12.60
N LYS A 126 13.87 9.90 13.65
CA LYS A 126 14.71 9.39 14.71
C LYS A 126 13.98 9.35 16.04
N HIS A 127 14.43 8.48 16.93
CA HIS A 127 13.96 8.37 18.29
C HIS A 127 15.08 7.97 19.24
N ASP A 128 15.06 8.53 20.42
CA ASP A 128 15.95 8.15 21.53
C ASP A 128 15.15 7.29 22.53
N PHE A 129 15.42 5.99 22.51
CA PHE A 129 14.77 5.02 23.40
C PHE A 129 15.31 5.07 24.84
N LYS A 130 16.26 5.95 25.14
CA LYS A 130 16.94 6.07 26.43
C LYS A 130 17.65 4.77 26.85
N ASP A 131 18.15 4.03 25.88
CA ASP A 131 18.85 2.74 26.03
C ASP A 131 20.36 2.83 25.74
N GLY A 132 20.90 4.05 25.68
CA GLY A 132 22.32 4.33 25.45
C GLY A 132 22.72 4.47 23.97
N ARG A 133 21.83 4.18 23.02
CA ARG A 133 22.12 4.31 21.57
C ARG A 133 21.95 5.75 21.05
N GLY A 134 21.37 6.65 21.87
CA GLY A 134 21.06 8.00 21.45
C GLY A 134 19.93 8.09 20.45
N ASN A 135 19.95 9.11 19.63
CA ASN A 135 18.88 9.41 18.66
C ASN A 135 19.11 8.69 17.34
N ILE A 136 18.51 7.53 17.15
CA ILE A 136 18.68 6.64 15.99
C ILE A 136 17.46 6.65 15.06
N LEU A 137 17.66 6.29 13.80
CA LEU A 137 16.52 5.97 12.88
C LEU A 137 15.74 4.80 13.45
N ALA A 138 14.40 4.89 13.51
CA ALA A 138 13.61 3.93 14.28
C ALA A 138 12.25 3.55 13.68
N TYR A 139 11.82 4.21 12.60
CA TYR A 139 10.44 4.11 12.11
C TYR A 139 10.31 3.40 10.75
N GLY A 140 11.41 3.05 10.11
CA GLY A 140 11.41 2.50 8.75
C GLY A 140 10.96 3.53 7.71
N HIS A 141 10.50 3.06 6.54
CA HIS A 141 10.12 3.95 5.43
C HIS A 141 8.77 4.63 5.65
N TRP A 142 7.82 3.98 6.35
CA TRP A 142 6.44 4.46 6.41
C TRP A 142 5.93 4.48 7.84
N PHE A 143 5.16 5.54 8.15
CA PHE A 143 4.39 5.68 9.38
C PHE A 143 2.90 5.85 9.03
N LEU A 144 2.08 4.85 9.35
CA LEU A 144 0.63 4.85 9.20
C LEU A 144 0.02 5.34 10.51
N ARG A 145 -0.35 6.61 10.56
CA ARG A 145 -0.89 7.25 11.75
C ARG A 145 -2.31 6.77 12.03
N LEU A 146 -2.58 6.38 13.26
CA LEU A 146 -3.88 5.93 13.71
C LEU A 146 -4.65 7.05 14.44
N LEU A 147 -5.95 7.13 14.19
CA LEU A 147 -6.88 7.87 15.04
C LEU A 147 -7.26 6.99 16.23
N THR A 148 -6.68 7.28 17.38
CA THR A 148 -6.91 6.57 18.65
C THR A 148 -7.48 7.56 19.65
N PRO A 149 -8.82 7.67 19.81
CA PRO A 149 -9.44 8.65 20.70
C PRO A 149 -8.85 8.61 22.11
N GLY A 150 -8.50 9.77 22.66
CA GLY A 150 -7.83 9.91 23.96
C GLY A 150 -6.31 9.68 23.95
N HIS A 151 -5.72 9.26 22.83
CA HIS A 151 -4.28 9.01 22.74
C HIS A 151 -3.73 9.55 21.42
N SER A 152 -2.57 10.22 21.48
CA SER A 152 -1.89 10.76 20.30
C SER A 152 -0.60 9.99 20.01
N GLY A 153 -0.08 10.15 18.80
CA GLY A 153 1.24 9.61 18.43
C GLY A 153 1.28 8.10 18.15
N ILE A 154 0.16 7.42 18.12
CA ILE A 154 0.09 5.99 17.84
C ILE A 154 0.06 5.74 16.32
N GLY A 155 0.84 4.78 15.85
CA GLY A 155 0.89 4.39 14.45
C GLY A 155 1.46 2.99 14.24
N ILE A 156 1.39 2.56 12.97
CA ILE A 156 2.01 1.34 12.45
C ILE A 156 3.21 1.78 11.61
N HIS A 157 4.40 1.25 11.89
CA HIS A 157 5.63 1.69 11.23
C HIS A 157 6.67 0.57 11.12
N GLY A 158 7.79 0.80 10.46
CA GLY A 158 8.91 -0.13 10.37
C GLY A 158 9.74 -0.22 11.65
N SER A 159 10.86 -0.92 11.60
CA SER A 159 11.68 -1.24 12.76
C SER A 159 13.17 -0.96 12.57
N THR A 160 13.53 -0.06 11.66
CA THR A 160 14.95 0.28 11.39
C THR A 160 15.76 0.39 12.69
N ASN A 161 16.88 -0.33 12.77
CA ASN A 161 17.73 -0.48 13.96
C ASN A 161 17.04 -1.12 15.20
N ASN A 162 15.86 -1.74 15.02
CA ASN A 162 15.13 -2.46 16.07
C ASN A 162 14.48 -3.75 15.54
N GLU A 163 14.98 -4.30 14.45
CA GLU A 163 14.44 -5.48 13.74
C GLU A 163 14.31 -6.67 14.67
N ASN A 164 15.28 -6.88 15.55
CA ASN A 164 15.30 -7.96 16.56
C ASN A 164 14.14 -7.90 17.56
N SER A 165 13.41 -6.77 17.62
CA SER A 165 12.23 -6.65 18.46
C SER A 165 10.97 -7.27 17.85
N VAL A 166 10.99 -7.66 16.57
CA VAL A 166 9.84 -8.18 15.82
C VAL A 166 10.00 -9.69 15.55
N PRO A 167 9.07 -10.55 15.99
CA PRO A 167 7.93 -10.26 16.85
C PRO A 167 8.34 -10.07 18.32
N GLY A 168 7.59 -9.25 19.07
CA GLY A 168 7.90 -9.08 20.48
C GLY A 168 7.17 -7.93 21.18
N ARG A 169 7.74 -7.52 22.31
CA ARG A 169 7.23 -6.42 23.13
C ARG A 169 8.36 -5.49 23.55
N ALA A 170 8.56 -4.43 22.80
CA ALA A 170 9.62 -3.46 23.03
C ALA A 170 9.24 -2.03 22.64
N SER A 171 8.02 -1.78 22.10
CA SER A 171 7.60 -0.44 21.71
C SER A 171 7.05 0.35 22.92
N GLU A 172 6.89 1.64 22.73
CA GLU A 172 6.31 2.56 23.74
C GLU A 172 4.80 2.77 23.52
N GLY A 173 4.21 2.01 22.59
CA GLY A 173 2.77 2.04 22.29
C GLY A 173 2.44 1.89 20.80
N CYS A 174 3.35 2.22 19.89
CA CYS A 174 3.21 1.98 18.47
C CYS A 174 3.31 0.49 18.11
N ILE A 175 2.90 0.16 16.90
CA ILE A 175 2.98 -1.16 16.30
C ILE A 175 4.15 -1.18 15.31
N ARG A 176 5.19 -1.98 15.56
CA ARG A 176 6.35 -2.12 14.67
C ARG A 176 6.22 -3.35 13.81
N LEU A 177 6.49 -3.20 12.52
CA LEU A 177 6.73 -4.27 11.56
C LEU A 177 8.20 -4.29 11.17
N LEU A 178 8.68 -5.35 10.53
CA LEU A 178 9.94 -5.28 9.78
C LEU A 178 9.81 -4.25 8.64
N ASP A 179 10.91 -3.61 8.24
CA ASP A 179 10.90 -2.56 7.21
C ASP A 179 10.36 -3.07 5.87
N LYS A 180 10.67 -4.31 5.47
CA LYS A 180 10.08 -4.95 4.28
C LYS A 180 8.56 -5.15 4.38
N ASP A 181 8.07 -5.40 5.59
CA ASP A 181 6.66 -5.70 5.83
C ASP A 181 5.81 -4.42 5.84
N ILE A 182 6.32 -3.31 6.43
CA ILE A 182 5.61 -2.02 6.36
C ILE A 182 5.56 -1.48 4.92
N ILE A 183 6.60 -1.69 4.11
CA ILE A 183 6.59 -1.36 2.68
C ILE A 183 5.50 -2.17 1.97
N THR A 184 5.48 -3.48 2.17
CA THR A 184 4.47 -4.38 1.59
C THR A 184 3.05 -4.00 2.01
N LEU A 185 2.84 -3.72 3.30
CA LEU A 185 1.55 -3.30 3.85
C LEU A 185 1.07 -2.01 3.17
N LYS A 186 1.95 -1.00 3.08
CA LYS A 186 1.62 0.29 2.47
C LYS A 186 1.31 0.18 0.97
N GLU A 187 2.13 -0.55 0.23
CA GLU A 187 2.01 -0.59 -1.23
C GLU A 187 0.82 -1.42 -1.71
N LYS A 188 0.56 -2.54 -1.04
CA LYS A 188 -0.46 -3.49 -1.49
C LYS A 188 -1.82 -3.27 -0.86
N TYR A 189 -1.89 -2.81 0.40
CA TYR A 189 -3.12 -2.89 1.19
C TYR A 189 -3.55 -1.54 1.78
N ALA A 190 -2.65 -0.85 2.50
CA ALA A 190 -3.03 0.28 3.33
C ALA A 190 -3.51 1.52 2.53
N TYR A 191 -4.53 2.18 3.07
CA TYR A 191 -5.08 3.43 2.55
C TYR A 191 -5.58 4.32 3.70
N VAL A 192 -5.67 5.62 3.47
CA VAL A 192 -6.24 6.58 4.43
C VAL A 192 -7.74 6.29 4.59
N GLY A 193 -8.19 6.17 5.83
CA GLY A 193 -9.54 5.74 6.19
C GLY A 193 -9.68 4.24 6.47
N MET A 194 -8.64 3.42 6.22
CA MET A 194 -8.66 1.98 6.46
C MET A 194 -8.97 1.68 7.92
N PRO A 195 -9.97 0.81 8.22
CA PRO A 195 -10.27 0.39 9.58
C PRO A 195 -9.15 -0.46 10.19
N VAL A 196 -8.85 -0.25 11.47
CA VAL A 196 -7.84 -0.98 12.23
C VAL A 196 -8.43 -1.41 13.57
N ILE A 197 -8.55 -2.71 13.78
CA ILE A 197 -8.98 -3.31 15.04
C ILE A 197 -7.73 -3.76 15.79
N ILE A 198 -7.54 -3.28 17.01
CA ILE A 198 -6.48 -3.75 17.91
C ILE A 198 -7.15 -4.54 19.04
N LYS A 199 -6.95 -5.84 19.05
CA LYS A 199 -7.48 -6.77 20.05
C LYS A 199 -6.58 -6.82 21.27
N GLY A 200 -7.19 -6.87 22.45
CA GLY A 200 -6.50 -7.10 23.71
C GLY A 200 -5.91 -8.52 23.81
N GLU A 201 -5.10 -8.74 24.84
CA GLU A 201 -4.47 -10.03 25.08
C GLU A 201 -5.49 -11.15 25.42
N ASN A 202 -6.61 -10.76 26.01
CA ASN A 202 -7.66 -11.68 26.44
C ASN A 202 -8.84 -11.77 25.47
N ASP A 203 -8.83 -10.97 24.38
CA ASP A 203 -9.92 -10.98 23.41
C ASP A 203 -9.92 -12.29 22.62
N GLY A 204 -11.11 -12.90 22.56
CA GLY A 204 -11.36 -14.08 21.76
C GLY A 204 -11.28 -13.83 20.25
N LEU A 205 -11.61 -14.86 19.48
CA LEU A 205 -11.78 -14.72 18.04
C LEU A 205 -12.99 -13.82 17.73
N LEU A 206 -12.86 -12.98 16.70
CA LEU A 206 -14.01 -12.26 16.15
C LEU A 206 -14.97 -13.27 15.50
N GLY A 207 -16.27 -12.99 15.49
CA GLY A 207 -17.29 -13.96 15.05
C GLY A 207 -17.06 -14.53 13.65
N TRP A 208 -16.47 -13.77 12.74
CA TRP A 208 -16.06 -14.24 11.41
C TRP A 208 -14.74 -15.02 11.43
N GLU A 209 -13.81 -14.78 12.37
CA GLU A 209 -12.59 -15.60 12.57
C GLU A 209 -12.97 -17.02 13.01
N THR A 210 -13.99 -17.15 13.85
CA THR A 210 -14.50 -18.46 14.31
C THR A 210 -15.05 -19.29 13.16
N ARG A 211 -15.78 -18.68 12.22
CA ARG A 211 -16.30 -19.38 11.03
C ARG A 211 -15.20 -19.89 10.11
N ALA A 212 -14.13 -19.13 9.93
CA ALA A 212 -12.99 -19.54 9.12
C ALA A 212 -12.23 -20.75 9.69
N VAL A 213 -12.20 -20.91 11.02
CA VAL A 213 -11.58 -22.06 11.70
C VAL A 213 -12.45 -23.33 11.56
N THR A 214 -13.77 -23.19 11.65
CA THR A 214 -14.68 -24.34 11.51
C THR A 214 -14.79 -24.86 10.08
N ALA A 215 -14.61 -24.01 9.06
CA ALA A 215 -14.62 -24.41 7.66
C ALA A 215 -13.37 -25.19 7.21
N LYS A 216 -12.29 -25.22 8.01
CA LYS A 216 -11.04 -25.95 7.72
C LYS A 216 -10.94 -27.32 8.40
N LYS A 217 -11.95 -27.77 9.14
CA LYS A 217 -12.08 -29.10 9.72
C LYS A 217 -12.98 -29.97 8.84
#